data_767a434bbd177e878960d25081245678
#
_entry.id   767a434bbd177e878960d25081245678
#
_cell.length_a   1.000
_cell.length_b   1.000
_cell.length_c   1.000
_cell.angle_alpha   90.00
_cell.angle_beta   90.00
_cell.angle_gamma   90.00
#
_symmetry.space_group_name_H-M   'P 1'
#
loop_
_entity.id
_entity.type
_entity.pdbx_description
1 polymer ?
#
loop_
_entity_poly.entity_id
_entity_poly.type
_entity_poly.pdbx_seq_one_letter_code
_entity_poly.pdbx_strand_id
1 'polypeptide(L)'
;MEIDIIGLISACSYALDCIEAELVNIKNKHGKRVAYISVRMGQYFDLPEDALQDLAICALLHDNALTQYISEELQKHSAKDLTADLVANTTNLHCIYGERNLAKIPFKTDVTNAILYHHEHADGTGPFHKKWDEVPLSARIIHLADVVDIIGHSGAFETQRWDMVKQYLIRHTDKLFDAACVDAFFHIFSDNEFAAFRDDSFETKLWEIVPREKQTFGWETCKNIADFFAQIVDYKSSFTSRHSIGVAEKAAAFAAYNGYDPTQVQKMYLAGALHDIGKMAIDNDILEKPDKLTDELPAKKMETTCWNTVY
;
A
#
# COMPACT_ATOMS: atom_id res chain seq x y z
N MET A 1 18.17 -16.06 1.07
CA MET A 1 17.33 -16.33 -0.12
C MET A 1 17.45 -15.16 -1.07
N GLU A 2 17.49 -15.43 -2.37
CA GLU A 2 17.42 -14.39 -3.39
C GLU A 2 15.96 -14.00 -3.58
N ILE A 3 15.63 -12.72 -3.36
CA ILE A 3 14.26 -12.19 -3.42
C ILE A 3 14.24 -10.92 -4.26
N ASP A 4 13.31 -10.82 -5.20
CA ASP A 4 12.89 -9.55 -5.79
C ASP A 4 11.90 -8.89 -4.81
N ILE A 5 12.41 -7.99 -3.97
CA ILE A 5 11.61 -7.33 -2.94
C ILE A 5 10.53 -6.45 -3.56
N ILE A 6 10.83 -5.75 -4.65
CA ILE A 6 9.86 -4.90 -5.37
C ILE A 6 8.74 -5.77 -5.96
N GLY A 7 9.09 -6.90 -6.59
CA GLY A 7 8.11 -7.84 -7.12
C GLY A 7 7.18 -8.39 -6.03
N LEU A 8 7.74 -8.77 -4.87
CA LEU A 8 6.98 -9.27 -3.74
C LEU A 8 6.05 -8.18 -3.18
N ILE A 9 6.57 -6.98 -2.91
CA ILE A 9 5.78 -5.86 -2.39
C ILE A 9 4.69 -5.45 -3.37
N SER A 10 5.01 -5.40 -4.68
CA SER A 10 4.01 -5.10 -5.72
C SER A 10 2.87 -6.11 -5.78
N ALA A 11 3.19 -7.40 -5.63
CA ALA A 11 2.16 -8.43 -5.59
C ALA A 11 1.27 -8.29 -4.35
N CYS A 12 1.87 -7.92 -3.22
CA CYS A 12 1.15 -7.75 -1.96
C CYS A 12 0.41 -6.40 -1.87
N SER A 13 0.91 -5.34 -2.52
CA SER A 13 0.21 -4.04 -2.57
C SER A 13 -1.14 -4.13 -3.30
N TYR A 14 -1.28 -5.06 -4.26
CA TYR A 14 -2.58 -5.34 -4.86
C TYR A 14 -3.63 -5.75 -3.82
N ALA A 15 -3.22 -6.46 -2.79
CA ALA A 15 -4.08 -6.83 -1.69
C ALA A 15 -4.52 -5.62 -0.85
N LEU A 16 -3.62 -4.65 -0.64
CA LEU A 16 -3.95 -3.38 0.01
C LEU A 16 -4.91 -2.56 -0.84
N ASP A 17 -4.66 -2.43 -2.15
CA ASP A 17 -5.56 -1.76 -3.09
C ASP A 17 -7.00 -2.31 -3.03
N CYS A 18 -7.17 -3.64 -2.86
CA CYS A 18 -8.49 -4.26 -2.72
C CYS A 18 -9.20 -3.82 -1.43
N ILE A 19 -8.45 -3.64 -0.35
CA ILE A 19 -8.99 -3.17 0.93
C ILE A 19 -9.39 -1.70 0.83
N GLU A 20 -8.54 -0.86 0.27
CA GLU A 20 -8.82 0.56 0.07
C GLU A 20 -10.05 0.76 -0.83
N ALA A 21 -10.18 -0.06 -1.89
CA ALA A 21 -11.36 -0.04 -2.74
C ALA A 21 -12.65 -0.38 -1.97
N GLU A 22 -12.59 -1.31 -1.02
CA GLU A 22 -13.73 -1.71 -0.20
C GLU A 22 -14.07 -0.68 0.88
N LEU A 23 -13.06 -0.16 1.58
CA LEU A 23 -13.25 0.67 2.77
C LEU A 23 -13.48 2.16 2.44
N VAL A 24 -12.77 2.69 1.45
CA VAL A 24 -12.77 4.13 1.11
C VAL A 24 -13.19 4.40 -0.33
N ASN A 25 -13.66 3.36 -1.04
CA ASN A 25 -14.19 3.45 -2.41
C ASN A 25 -13.18 4.06 -3.42
N ILE A 26 -11.89 3.80 -3.22
CA ILE A 26 -10.83 4.18 -4.15
C ILE A 26 -10.71 3.10 -5.24
N LYS A 27 -10.41 3.49 -6.48
CA LYS A 27 -10.24 2.53 -7.58
C LYS A 27 -9.03 1.62 -7.34
N ASN A 28 -9.15 0.35 -7.72
CA ASN A 28 -8.05 -0.62 -7.72
C ASN A 28 -6.76 -0.04 -8.33
N LYS A 29 -5.62 -0.51 -7.86
CA LYS A 29 -4.27 -0.07 -8.25
C LYS A 29 -3.88 1.34 -7.77
N HIS A 30 -4.52 1.83 -6.73
CA HIS A 30 -4.22 3.12 -6.11
C HIS A 30 -2.74 3.21 -5.72
N GLY A 31 -2.25 2.31 -4.88
CA GLY A 31 -0.86 2.31 -4.44
C GLY A 31 0.14 2.27 -5.61
N LYS A 32 -0.17 1.57 -6.71
CA LYS A 32 0.69 1.55 -7.90
C LYS A 32 0.69 2.89 -8.65
N ARG A 33 -0.45 3.60 -8.73
CA ARG A 33 -0.50 4.94 -9.35
C ARG A 33 0.23 5.96 -8.50
N VAL A 34 0.03 5.92 -7.17
CA VAL A 34 0.79 6.74 -6.24
C VAL A 34 2.29 6.48 -6.38
N ALA A 35 2.71 5.21 -6.47
CA ALA A 35 4.12 4.85 -6.68
C ALA A 35 4.66 5.38 -8.04
N TYR A 36 3.88 5.27 -9.11
CA TYR A 36 4.29 5.78 -10.43
C TYR A 36 4.52 7.30 -10.40
N ILE A 37 3.59 8.05 -9.85
CA ILE A 37 3.72 9.51 -9.70
C ILE A 37 4.94 9.83 -8.83
N SER A 38 5.06 9.16 -7.69
CA SER A 38 6.15 9.40 -6.73
C SER A 38 7.53 9.14 -7.33
N VAL A 39 7.73 8.02 -8.04
CA VAL A 39 9.01 7.70 -8.67
C VAL A 39 9.35 8.69 -9.79
N ARG A 40 8.38 9.10 -10.62
CA ARG A 40 8.59 10.14 -11.65
C ARG A 40 9.01 11.47 -11.01
N MET A 41 8.39 11.85 -9.90
CA MET A 41 8.79 13.04 -9.15
C MET A 41 10.17 12.87 -8.51
N GLY A 42 10.46 11.71 -7.94
CA GLY A 42 11.78 11.38 -7.40
C GLY A 42 12.89 11.50 -8.46
N GLN A 43 12.63 11.05 -9.69
CA GLN A 43 13.55 11.23 -10.83
C GLN A 43 13.76 12.72 -11.17
N TYR A 44 12.71 13.52 -11.12
CA TYR A 44 12.82 14.98 -11.35
C TYR A 44 13.68 15.68 -10.29
N PHE A 45 13.64 15.20 -9.05
CA PHE A 45 14.48 15.67 -7.95
C PHE A 45 15.88 15.01 -7.92
N ASP A 46 16.28 14.30 -8.96
CA ASP A 46 17.56 13.61 -9.09
C ASP A 46 17.87 12.67 -7.92
N LEU A 47 16.85 11.98 -7.38
CA LEU A 47 17.07 10.98 -6.34
C LEU A 47 17.88 9.80 -6.88
N PRO A 48 18.86 9.27 -6.12
CA PRO A 48 19.62 8.10 -6.53
C PRO A 48 18.74 6.84 -6.62
N GLU A 49 19.18 5.84 -7.37
CA GLU A 49 18.42 4.61 -7.65
C GLU A 49 17.92 3.91 -6.38
N ASP A 50 18.75 3.82 -5.33
CA ASP A 50 18.36 3.24 -4.07
C ASP A 50 17.22 4.01 -3.39
N ALA A 51 17.24 5.34 -3.43
CA ALA A 51 16.18 6.18 -2.90
C ALA A 51 14.91 6.12 -3.77
N LEU A 52 15.03 5.97 -5.09
CA LEU A 52 13.88 5.74 -5.98
C LEU A 52 13.20 4.40 -5.70
N GLN A 53 13.98 3.35 -5.45
CA GLN A 53 13.46 2.06 -5.07
C GLN A 53 12.70 2.14 -3.74
N ASP A 54 13.30 2.77 -2.74
CA ASP A 54 12.70 2.92 -1.41
C ASP A 54 11.46 3.81 -1.44
N LEU A 55 11.48 4.89 -2.23
CA LEU A 55 10.31 5.74 -2.47
C LEU A 55 9.15 4.96 -3.11
N ALA A 56 9.45 4.08 -4.08
CA ALA A 56 8.43 3.19 -4.67
C ALA A 56 7.82 2.27 -3.62
N ILE A 57 8.64 1.66 -2.75
CA ILE A 57 8.17 0.79 -1.66
C ILE A 57 7.28 1.58 -0.69
N CYS A 58 7.73 2.76 -0.25
CA CYS A 58 6.94 3.63 0.63
C CYS A 58 5.60 3.99 -0.01
N ALA A 59 5.59 4.39 -1.27
CA ALA A 59 4.38 4.76 -1.98
C ALA A 59 3.41 3.58 -2.19
N LEU A 60 3.93 2.36 -2.48
CA LEU A 60 3.11 1.14 -2.58
C LEU A 60 2.49 0.73 -1.25
N LEU A 61 3.10 1.10 -0.14
CA LEU A 61 2.73 0.69 1.20
C LEU A 61 2.28 1.86 2.09
N HIS A 62 1.96 3.04 1.52
CA HIS A 62 1.68 4.24 2.33
C HIS A 62 0.49 4.03 3.29
N ASP A 63 -0.52 3.29 2.87
CA ASP A 63 -1.71 2.95 3.63
C ASP A 63 -1.71 1.52 4.21
N ASN A 64 -0.52 0.93 4.41
CA ASN A 64 -0.35 -0.45 4.88
C ASN A 64 -1.03 -0.77 6.22
N ALA A 65 -1.38 0.22 7.02
CA ALA A 65 -1.99 0.07 8.32
C ALA A 65 -3.49 0.44 8.36
N LEU A 66 -4.09 0.79 7.22
CA LEU A 66 -5.49 1.20 7.17
C LEU A 66 -6.43 0.12 7.69
N THR A 67 -6.21 -1.13 7.29
CA THR A 67 -6.99 -2.28 7.79
C THR A 67 -6.83 -2.51 9.28
N GLN A 68 -5.60 -2.42 9.79
CA GLN A 68 -5.31 -2.55 11.21
C GLN A 68 -6.08 -1.48 11.99
N TYR A 69 -5.96 -0.25 11.54
CA TYR A 69 -6.61 0.90 12.17
C TYR A 69 -8.14 0.71 12.22
N ILE A 70 -8.77 0.40 11.09
CA ILE A 70 -10.22 0.22 11.02
C ILE A 70 -10.67 -0.96 11.88
N SER A 71 -9.95 -2.09 11.87
CA SER A 71 -10.27 -3.23 12.71
C SER A 71 -10.20 -2.91 14.20
N GLU A 72 -9.19 -2.16 14.64
CA GLU A 72 -9.04 -1.74 16.04
C GLU A 72 -10.12 -0.72 16.47
N GLU A 73 -10.52 0.19 15.59
CA GLU A 73 -11.58 1.17 15.87
C GLU A 73 -12.97 0.51 15.88
N LEU A 74 -13.24 -0.45 14.98
CA LEU A 74 -14.48 -1.23 14.99
C LEU A 74 -14.65 -2.05 16.28
N GLN A 75 -13.56 -2.49 16.91
CA GLN A 75 -13.62 -3.18 18.21
C GLN A 75 -13.94 -2.24 19.36
N LYS A 76 -13.60 -0.95 19.24
CA LYS A 76 -13.86 0.08 20.29
C LYS A 76 -15.24 0.72 20.16
N HIS A 77 -15.74 0.83 18.94
CA HIS A 77 -16.97 1.53 18.59
C HIS A 77 -17.92 0.61 17.83
N SER A 78 -19.23 0.82 17.97
CA SER A 78 -20.17 0.07 17.12
C SER A 78 -20.06 0.59 15.67
N ALA A 79 -20.32 -0.28 14.66
CA ALA A 79 -20.27 0.10 13.25
C ALA A 79 -21.16 1.30 12.88
N LYS A 80 -22.14 1.67 13.75
CA LYS A 80 -23.01 2.84 13.60
C LYS A 80 -22.37 4.15 14.04
N ASP A 81 -21.31 4.08 14.84
CA ASP A 81 -20.63 5.25 15.40
C ASP A 81 -19.42 5.67 14.54
N LEU A 82 -19.08 4.91 13.49
CA LEU A 82 -18.06 5.25 12.50
C LEU A 82 -18.61 6.36 11.59
N THR A 83 -18.48 7.58 12.05
CA THR A 83 -18.80 8.77 11.27
C THR A 83 -17.61 9.19 10.41
N ALA A 84 -17.87 9.91 9.30
CA ALA A 84 -16.82 10.52 8.50
C ALA A 84 -15.87 11.40 9.34
N ASP A 85 -16.38 12.02 10.42
CA ASP A 85 -15.59 12.80 11.36
C ASP A 85 -14.62 11.93 12.18
N LEU A 86 -14.99 10.70 12.54
CA LEU A 86 -14.11 9.78 13.23
C LEU A 86 -12.97 9.34 12.31
N VAL A 87 -13.27 9.02 11.05
CA VAL A 87 -12.28 8.67 10.04
C VAL A 87 -11.33 9.85 9.79
N ALA A 88 -11.84 11.07 9.68
CA ALA A 88 -11.03 12.27 9.45
C ALA A 88 -10.14 12.63 10.66
N ASN A 89 -10.63 12.43 11.90
CA ASN A 89 -9.87 12.73 13.12
C ASN A 89 -8.85 11.65 13.50
N THR A 90 -8.78 10.57 12.77
CA THR A 90 -7.96 9.40 13.10
C THR A 90 -6.87 9.12 12.06
N THR A 91 -6.70 10.04 11.11
CA THR A 91 -5.64 10.01 10.09
C THR A 91 -4.26 9.75 10.69
N ASN A 92 -4.00 10.20 11.92
CA ASN A 92 -2.72 10.03 12.60
C ASN A 92 -2.38 8.58 12.93
N LEU A 93 -3.36 7.74 13.27
CA LEU A 93 -3.09 6.40 13.79
C LEU A 93 -2.63 5.45 12.69
N HIS A 94 -3.20 5.50 11.49
CA HIS A 94 -2.71 4.65 10.40
C HIS A 94 -1.29 5.07 9.96
N CYS A 95 -0.95 6.36 10.01
CA CYS A 95 0.41 6.83 9.77
C CYS A 95 1.40 6.28 10.80
N ILE A 96 1.04 6.33 12.11
CA ILE A 96 1.88 5.82 13.20
C ILE A 96 2.08 4.30 13.07
N TYR A 97 1.01 3.56 12.83
CA TYR A 97 1.10 2.11 12.65
C TYR A 97 1.81 1.75 11.36
N GLY A 98 1.55 2.48 10.28
CA GLY A 98 2.19 2.29 8.98
C GLY A 98 3.71 2.46 9.05
N GLU A 99 4.18 3.53 9.65
CA GLU A 99 5.60 3.78 9.87
C GLU A 99 6.26 2.65 10.69
N ARG A 100 5.61 2.23 11.79
CA ARG A 100 6.09 1.12 12.61
C ARG A 100 6.16 -0.20 11.83
N ASN A 101 5.16 -0.47 11.00
CA ASN A 101 5.11 -1.69 10.21
C ASN A 101 6.24 -1.73 9.18
N LEU A 102 6.61 -0.59 8.59
CA LEU A 102 7.71 -0.50 7.62
C LEU A 102 9.09 -0.81 8.22
N ALA A 103 9.27 -0.74 9.53
CA ALA A 103 10.52 -1.16 10.18
C ALA A 103 10.90 -2.63 9.90
N LYS A 104 9.98 -3.44 9.40
CA LYS A 104 10.21 -4.83 9.00
C LYS A 104 10.75 -4.98 7.58
N ILE A 105 10.69 -3.92 6.78
CA ILE A 105 11.10 -3.91 5.38
C ILE A 105 12.56 -3.47 5.29
N PRO A 106 13.42 -4.16 4.53
CA PRO A 106 14.83 -3.78 4.38
C PRO A 106 14.99 -2.67 3.36
N PHE A 107 14.95 -1.42 3.82
CA PHE A 107 15.25 -0.24 2.99
C PHE A 107 16.75 -0.08 2.79
N LYS A 108 17.13 0.54 1.68
CA LYS A 108 18.53 0.87 1.33
C LYS A 108 18.94 2.25 1.82
N THR A 109 17.97 3.15 2.00
CA THR A 109 18.17 4.52 2.43
C THR A 109 17.36 4.82 3.70
N ASP A 110 17.55 6.01 4.27
CA ASP A 110 16.72 6.45 5.40
C ASP A 110 15.34 6.90 4.89
N VAL A 111 14.31 6.15 5.25
CA VAL A 111 12.90 6.44 4.97
C VAL A 111 12.13 6.88 6.21
N THR A 112 12.82 7.22 7.29
CA THR A 112 12.22 7.65 8.56
C THR A 112 11.23 8.79 8.31
N ASN A 113 10.03 8.64 8.85
CA ASN A 113 8.92 9.58 8.73
C ASN A 113 8.33 9.72 7.30
N ALA A 114 8.71 8.88 6.34
CA ALA A 114 8.11 8.92 5.02
C ALA A 114 6.60 8.61 5.10
N ILE A 115 6.20 7.61 5.88
CA ILE A 115 4.81 7.25 6.08
C ILE A 115 4.19 8.01 7.25
N LEU A 116 4.96 8.26 8.31
CA LEU A 116 4.44 9.01 9.44
C LEU A 116 3.90 10.39 9.02
N TYR A 117 4.57 11.08 8.09
CA TYR A 117 4.24 12.45 7.70
C TYR A 117 3.62 12.59 6.30
N HIS A 118 3.15 11.48 5.69
CA HIS A 118 2.58 11.56 4.33
C HIS A 118 1.23 12.30 4.25
N HIS A 119 0.64 12.68 5.35
CA HIS A 119 -0.53 13.57 5.42
C HIS A 119 -0.22 14.95 6.02
N GLU A 120 1.06 15.29 6.22
CA GLU A 120 1.43 16.62 6.67
C GLU A 120 1.22 17.68 5.59
N HIS A 121 0.83 18.87 6.04
CA HIS A 121 0.55 20.00 5.18
C HIS A 121 1.76 20.96 5.13
N ALA A 122 1.95 21.63 4.00
CA ALA A 122 3.04 22.59 3.82
C ALA A 122 2.98 23.77 4.81
N ASP A 123 1.78 24.16 5.26
CA ASP A 123 1.58 25.26 6.22
C ASP A 123 1.63 24.80 7.71
N GLY A 124 1.89 23.52 7.97
CA GLY A 124 1.97 22.96 9.32
C GLY A 124 0.60 22.71 9.98
N THR A 125 -0.49 22.72 9.22
CA THR A 125 -1.83 22.38 9.72
C THR A 125 -2.16 20.89 9.62
N GLY A 126 -1.20 20.07 9.18
CA GLY A 126 -1.34 18.61 9.08
C GLY A 126 -1.46 17.91 10.43
N PRO A 127 -1.64 16.58 10.43
CA PRO A 127 -1.98 15.79 11.60
C PRO A 127 -0.97 15.87 12.76
N PHE A 128 0.31 16.03 12.45
CA PHE A 128 1.38 16.09 13.46
C PHE A 128 1.94 17.49 13.65
N HIS A 129 1.35 18.50 12.99
CA HIS A 129 1.74 19.91 13.05
C HIS A 129 3.22 20.16 12.74
N LYS A 130 3.77 19.38 11.79
CA LYS A 130 5.14 19.53 11.34
C LYS A 130 5.27 20.63 10.33
N LYS A 131 6.32 21.44 10.50
CA LYS A 131 6.70 22.42 9.51
C LYS A 131 7.37 21.74 8.33
N TRP A 132 7.33 22.43 7.24
CA TRP A 132 7.79 21.98 5.95
C TRP A 132 9.22 21.41 5.93
N ASP A 133 10.16 22.06 6.64
CA ASP A 133 11.55 21.66 6.78
C ASP A 133 11.75 20.39 7.66
N GLU A 134 10.75 20.04 8.44
CA GLU A 134 10.73 18.82 9.27
C GLU A 134 10.16 17.60 8.51
N VAL A 135 9.48 17.80 7.36
CA VAL A 135 8.82 16.75 6.58
C VAL A 135 9.74 16.25 5.47
N PRO A 136 10.10 14.95 5.42
CA PRO A 136 10.98 14.41 4.37
C PRO A 136 10.39 14.61 2.98
N LEU A 137 11.25 14.78 1.97
CA LEU A 137 10.82 14.94 0.57
C LEU A 137 9.95 13.76 0.11
N SER A 138 10.27 12.53 0.53
CA SER A 138 9.48 11.33 0.23
C SER A 138 8.03 11.45 0.71
N ALA A 139 7.80 11.92 1.94
CA ALA A 139 6.46 12.14 2.48
C ALA A 139 5.69 13.20 1.69
N ARG A 140 6.34 14.31 1.32
CA ARG A 140 5.75 15.39 0.53
C ARG A 140 5.35 14.95 -0.88
N ILE A 141 6.20 14.14 -1.52
CA ILE A 141 5.92 13.55 -2.82
C ILE A 141 4.73 12.59 -2.72
N ILE A 142 4.73 11.68 -1.73
CA ILE A 142 3.65 10.71 -1.52
C ILE A 142 2.33 11.43 -1.24
N HIS A 143 2.33 12.46 -0.39
CA HIS A 143 1.14 13.27 -0.11
C HIS A 143 0.51 13.85 -1.39
N LEU A 144 1.32 14.47 -2.23
CA LEU A 144 0.83 15.05 -3.49
C LEU A 144 0.32 13.95 -4.43
N ALA A 145 1.07 12.86 -4.57
CA ALA A 145 0.73 11.74 -5.46
C ALA A 145 -0.58 11.06 -5.05
N ASP A 146 -0.78 10.84 -3.76
CA ASP A 146 -2.00 10.28 -3.17
C ASP A 146 -3.23 11.16 -3.49
N VAL A 147 -3.17 12.46 -3.15
CA VAL A 147 -4.28 13.38 -3.41
C VAL A 147 -4.56 13.52 -4.91
N VAL A 148 -3.54 13.56 -5.76
CA VAL A 148 -3.70 13.58 -7.23
C VAL A 148 -4.45 12.34 -7.70
N ASP A 149 -4.12 11.17 -7.18
CA ASP A 149 -4.79 9.93 -7.57
C ASP A 149 -6.23 9.90 -7.09
N ILE A 150 -6.50 10.27 -5.86
CA ILE A 150 -7.85 10.34 -5.30
C ILE A 150 -8.73 11.27 -6.16
N ILE A 151 -8.29 12.50 -6.46
CA ILE A 151 -9.05 13.45 -7.27
C ILE A 151 -9.20 12.96 -8.71
N GLY A 152 -8.12 12.43 -9.29
CA GLY A 152 -8.07 11.95 -10.67
C GLY A 152 -8.97 10.74 -10.94
N HIS A 153 -9.30 9.94 -9.91
CA HIS A 153 -10.05 8.69 -10.04
C HIS A 153 -11.40 8.68 -9.30
N SER A 154 -11.75 9.73 -8.55
CA SER A 154 -13.04 9.86 -7.87
C SER A 154 -14.14 10.33 -8.82
N GLY A 155 -15.19 9.52 -9.06
CA GLY A 155 -16.44 9.92 -9.74
C GLY A 155 -16.53 9.66 -11.26
N ALA A 156 -17.67 10.04 -11.87
CA ALA A 156 -18.12 9.61 -13.20
C ALA A 156 -17.66 10.45 -14.42
N PHE A 157 -16.97 11.58 -14.25
CA PHE A 157 -16.69 12.53 -15.35
C PHE A 157 -15.20 12.52 -15.76
N GLU A 158 -14.85 11.70 -16.73
CA GLU A 158 -13.47 11.42 -17.11
C GLU A 158 -12.70 12.57 -17.81
N THR A 159 -13.37 13.44 -18.53
CA THR A 159 -12.70 14.49 -19.32
C THR A 159 -12.34 15.75 -18.53
N GLN A 160 -13.00 16.02 -17.40
CA GLN A 160 -12.77 17.21 -16.58
C GLN A 160 -11.79 16.99 -15.41
N ARG A 161 -11.33 15.77 -15.20
CA ARG A 161 -10.55 15.42 -14.00
C ARG A 161 -9.17 16.06 -13.94
N TRP A 162 -8.50 16.13 -15.07
CA TRP A 162 -7.19 16.78 -15.12
C TRP A 162 -7.27 18.27 -14.75
N ASP A 163 -8.28 18.96 -15.23
CA ASP A 163 -8.50 20.36 -14.87
C ASP A 163 -8.85 20.53 -13.38
N MET A 164 -9.60 19.58 -12.81
CA MET A 164 -9.87 19.54 -11.36
C MET A 164 -8.58 19.34 -10.55
N VAL A 165 -7.73 18.40 -10.96
CA VAL A 165 -6.41 18.18 -10.32
C VAL A 165 -5.58 19.45 -10.39
N LYS A 166 -5.43 20.05 -11.58
CA LYS A 166 -4.67 21.30 -11.77
C LYS A 166 -5.17 22.42 -10.86
N GLN A 167 -6.48 22.68 -10.88
CA GLN A 167 -7.09 23.74 -10.08
C GLN A 167 -6.93 23.47 -8.58
N TYR A 168 -7.05 22.22 -8.15
CA TYR A 168 -6.89 21.85 -6.74
C TYR A 168 -5.44 22.07 -6.28
N LEU A 169 -4.45 21.59 -7.04
CA LEU A 169 -3.03 21.76 -6.71
C LEU A 169 -2.66 23.26 -6.64
N ILE A 170 -3.02 24.05 -7.66
CA ILE A 170 -2.74 25.51 -7.69
C ILE A 170 -3.37 26.22 -6.48
N ARG A 171 -4.62 25.90 -6.14
CA ARG A 171 -5.31 26.54 -5.02
C ARG A 171 -4.68 26.22 -3.65
N HIS A 172 -4.07 25.05 -3.53
CA HIS A 172 -3.54 24.55 -2.27
C HIS A 172 -2.01 24.49 -2.22
N THR A 173 -1.32 25.10 -3.19
CA THR A 173 0.12 25.33 -3.14
C THR A 173 0.47 26.18 -1.91
N ASP A 174 1.55 25.85 -1.21
CA ASP A 174 2.02 26.46 0.05
C ASP A 174 1.02 26.34 1.24
N LYS A 175 -0.05 25.59 1.06
CA LYS A 175 -1.00 25.23 2.11
C LYS A 175 -0.93 23.74 2.41
N LEU A 176 -1.47 22.93 1.51
CA LEU A 176 -1.40 21.47 1.63
C LEU A 176 -0.10 20.93 1.00
N PHE A 177 0.31 21.49 -0.13
CA PHE A 177 1.39 20.97 -0.95
C PHE A 177 2.60 21.90 -1.02
N ASP A 178 3.78 21.30 -1.11
CA ASP A 178 5.03 21.97 -1.43
C ASP A 178 4.98 22.58 -2.83
N ALA A 179 5.28 23.86 -2.94
CA ALA A 179 5.38 24.52 -4.23
C ALA A 179 6.37 23.78 -5.16
N ALA A 180 7.52 23.33 -4.66
CA ALA A 180 8.49 22.60 -5.47
C ALA A 180 7.92 21.24 -5.96
N CYS A 181 7.13 20.54 -5.14
CA CYS A 181 6.45 19.31 -5.56
C CYS A 181 5.35 19.60 -6.60
N VAL A 182 4.59 20.69 -6.44
CA VAL A 182 3.56 21.10 -7.41
C VAL A 182 4.19 21.47 -8.75
N ASP A 183 5.28 22.25 -8.75
CA ASP A 183 6.02 22.63 -9.95
C ASP A 183 6.61 21.40 -10.65
N ALA A 184 7.22 20.47 -9.90
CA ALA A 184 7.73 19.21 -10.42
C ALA A 184 6.61 18.39 -11.09
N PHE A 185 5.46 18.27 -10.43
CA PHE A 185 4.32 17.53 -10.97
C PHE A 185 3.86 18.12 -12.30
N PHE A 186 3.66 19.43 -12.41
CA PHE A 186 3.25 20.06 -13.66
C PHE A 186 4.31 20.00 -14.76
N HIS A 187 5.59 19.94 -14.39
CA HIS A 187 6.67 19.75 -15.36
C HIS A 187 6.65 18.34 -15.97
N ILE A 188 6.34 17.33 -15.15
CA ILE A 188 6.38 15.91 -15.54
C ILE A 188 5.10 15.48 -16.25
N PHE A 189 3.93 15.87 -15.71
CA PHE A 189 2.64 15.38 -16.16
C PHE A 189 1.89 16.42 -16.98
N SER A 190 1.97 16.27 -18.30
CA SER A 190 1.11 16.98 -19.26
C SER A 190 -0.28 16.34 -19.35
N ASP A 191 -1.21 17.01 -20.03
CA ASP A 191 -2.56 16.48 -20.31
C ASP A 191 -2.50 15.09 -20.99
N ASN A 192 -1.52 14.86 -21.89
CA ASN A 192 -1.35 13.59 -22.58
C ASN A 192 -0.79 12.50 -21.65
N GLU A 193 0.12 12.82 -20.76
CA GLU A 193 0.68 11.87 -19.81
C GLU A 193 -0.33 11.47 -18.75
N PHE A 194 -1.16 12.39 -18.29
CA PHE A 194 -2.27 12.09 -17.38
C PHE A 194 -3.31 11.15 -18.01
N ALA A 195 -3.47 11.21 -19.33
CA ALA A 195 -4.32 10.27 -20.05
C ALA A 195 -3.86 8.80 -19.95
N ALA A 196 -2.55 8.55 -19.76
CA ALA A 196 -1.99 7.20 -19.58
C ALA A 196 -2.49 6.46 -18.32
N PHE A 197 -3.02 7.19 -17.35
CA PHE A 197 -3.68 6.58 -16.18
C PHE A 197 -5.05 5.96 -16.51
N ARG A 198 -5.60 6.23 -17.71
CA ARG A 198 -6.92 5.72 -18.10
C ARG A 198 -6.89 4.28 -18.59
N ASP A 199 -5.80 3.86 -19.21
CA ASP A 199 -5.64 2.57 -19.90
C ASP A 199 -4.73 1.59 -19.18
N ASP A 200 -4.42 1.85 -17.90
CA ASP A 200 -3.51 1.04 -17.08
C ASP A 200 -2.07 0.90 -17.63
N SER A 201 -1.70 1.61 -18.69
CA SER A 201 -0.35 1.57 -19.26
C SER A 201 0.72 2.11 -18.30
N PHE A 202 0.30 2.91 -17.30
CA PHE A 202 1.17 3.39 -16.23
C PHE A 202 1.83 2.24 -15.46
N GLU A 203 1.15 1.07 -15.32
CA GLU A 203 1.71 -0.05 -14.57
C GLU A 203 2.97 -0.62 -15.24
N THR A 204 2.94 -0.79 -16.57
CA THR A 204 4.13 -1.18 -17.32
C THR A 204 5.25 -0.15 -17.18
N LYS A 205 4.91 1.14 -17.34
CA LYS A 205 5.87 2.24 -17.18
C LYS A 205 6.46 2.32 -15.77
N LEU A 206 5.66 2.07 -14.71
CA LEU A 206 6.17 2.00 -13.34
C LEU A 206 7.31 0.98 -13.24
N TRP A 207 7.08 -0.22 -13.77
CA TRP A 207 8.07 -1.30 -13.67
C TRP A 207 9.29 -1.13 -14.60
N GLU A 208 9.22 -0.24 -15.57
CA GLU A 208 10.36 0.16 -16.40
C GLU A 208 11.26 1.18 -15.68
N ILE A 209 10.69 2.03 -14.81
CA ILE A 209 11.42 3.12 -14.14
C ILE A 209 11.86 2.80 -12.71
N VAL A 210 11.21 1.85 -12.04
CA VAL A 210 11.60 1.44 -10.68
C VAL A 210 12.84 0.55 -10.78
N PRO A 211 13.95 0.93 -10.13
CA PRO A 211 15.14 0.10 -10.08
C PRO A 211 14.82 -1.26 -9.44
N ARG A 212 15.14 -2.35 -10.15
CA ARG A 212 14.89 -3.72 -9.70
C ARG A 212 16.20 -4.47 -9.61
N GLU A 213 16.55 -4.86 -8.42
CA GLU A 213 17.66 -5.76 -8.17
C GLU A 213 17.19 -6.93 -7.33
N LYS A 214 17.57 -8.13 -7.74
CA LYS A 214 17.45 -9.29 -6.88
C LYS A 214 18.47 -9.20 -5.78
N GLN A 215 18.01 -9.20 -4.55
CA GLN A 215 18.86 -9.13 -3.37
C GLN A 215 18.83 -10.45 -2.62
N THR A 216 19.96 -10.80 -2.02
CA THR A 216 20.05 -11.97 -1.16
C THR A 216 19.88 -11.54 0.29
N PHE A 217 18.75 -11.92 0.87
CA PHE A 217 18.45 -11.65 2.27
C PHE A 217 18.72 -12.85 3.17
N GLY A 218 19.12 -12.56 4.40
CA GLY A 218 19.16 -13.54 5.49
C GLY A 218 17.75 -14.02 5.85
N TRP A 219 17.67 -15.13 6.59
CA TRP A 219 16.40 -15.73 6.99
C TRP A 219 15.52 -14.77 7.78
N GLU A 220 16.08 -14.05 8.75
CA GLU A 220 15.31 -13.12 9.59
C GLU A 220 14.63 -12.02 8.77
N THR A 221 15.30 -11.47 7.78
CA THR A 221 14.71 -10.46 6.89
C THR A 221 13.56 -11.04 6.07
N CYS A 222 13.73 -12.23 5.48
CA CYS A 222 12.69 -12.91 4.73
C CYS A 222 11.48 -13.22 5.62
N LYS A 223 11.73 -13.65 6.85
CA LYS A 223 10.71 -13.91 7.86
C LYS A 223 9.95 -12.63 8.21
N ASN A 224 10.66 -11.53 8.48
CA ASN A 224 10.03 -10.25 8.82
C ASN A 224 9.12 -9.72 7.71
N ILE A 225 9.52 -9.85 6.44
CA ILE A 225 8.69 -9.48 5.30
C ILE A 225 7.42 -10.34 5.24
N ALA A 226 7.56 -11.67 5.40
CA ALA A 226 6.42 -12.57 5.40
C ALA A 226 5.47 -12.29 6.57
N ASP A 227 6.00 -12.04 7.77
CA ASP A 227 5.21 -11.69 8.96
C ASP A 227 4.49 -10.35 8.79
N PHE A 228 5.10 -9.39 8.09
CA PHE A 228 4.44 -8.12 7.76
C PHE A 228 3.18 -8.35 6.91
N PHE A 229 3.28 -9.12 5.83
CA PHE A 229 2.11 -9.40 4.98
C PHE A 229 1.09 -10.32 5.65
N ALA A 230 1.54 -11.32 6.40
CA ALA A 230 0.66 -12.17 7.21
C ALA A 230 -0.19 -11.33 8.18
N GLN A 231 0.42 -10.34 8.81
CA GLN A 231 -0.27 -9.43 9.73
C GLN A 231 -1.33 -8.58 9.02
N ILE A 232 -1.03 -8.03 7.84
CA ILE A 232 -2.01 -7.29 7.04
C ILE A 232 -3.21 -8.18 6.68
N VAL A 233 -2.96 -9.41 6.21
CA VAL A 233 -4.02 -10.39 5.91
C VAL A 233 -4.87 -10.70 7.13
N ASP A 234 -4.24 -10.91 8.28
CA ASP A 234 -4.93 -11.26 9.52
C ASP A 234 -5.83 -10.13 10.05
N TYR A 235 -5.53 -8.86 9.75
CA TYR A 235 -6.39 -7.74 10.12
C TYR A 235 -7.65 -7.61 9.26
N LYS A 236 -7.69 -8.20 8.06
CA LYS A 236 -8.87 -8.13 7.20
C LYS A 236 -10.06 -8.92 7.74
N SER A 237 -9.84 -9.98 8.52
CA SER A 237 -10.90 -10.84 9.06
C SER A 237 -10.88 -10.83 10.59
N SER A 238 -12.05 -10.60 11.19
CA SER A 238 -12.23 -10.59 12.66
C SER A 238 -11.85 -11.92 13.34
N PHE A 239 -11.77 -13.01 12.59
CA PHE A 239 -11.47 -14.35 13.09
C PHE A 239 -9.98 -14.69 13.19
N THR A 240 -9.05 -13.81 12.71
CA THR A 240 -7.70 -14.27 12.37
C THR A 240 -6.52 -13.51 12.97
N SER A 241 -6.68 -12.70 14.00
CA SER A 241 -5.65 -11.74 14.50
C SER A 241 -4.21 -12.28 14.76
N ARG A 242 -3.96 -13.58 14.59
CA ARG A 242 -2.63 -14.26 14.60
C ARG A 242 -2.66 -15.60 13.87
N HIS A 243 -3.61 -15.83 12.99
CA HIS A 243 -3.81 -17.12 12.34
C HIS A 243 -2.62 -17.46 11.43
N SER A 244 -2.26 -16.57 10.54
CA SER A 244 -1.26 -16.82 9.48
C SER A 244 0.13 -17.11 10.05
N ILE A 245 0.55 -16.38 11.09
CA ILE A 245 1.83 -16.65 11.77
C ILE A 245 1.78 -17.99 12.50
N GLY A 246 0.66 -18.32 13.17
CA GLY A 246 0.49 -19.61 13.82
C GLY A 246 0.50 -20.80 12.85
N VAL A 247 -0.03 -20.63 11.64
CA VAL A 247 0.05 -21.64 10.56
C VAL A 247 1.50 -21.76 10.08
N ALA A 248 2.20 -20.64 9.86
CA ALA A 248 3.60 -20.64 9.45
C ALA A 248 4.52 -21.39 10.42
N GLU A 249 4.40 -21.12 11.72
CA GLU A 249 5.16 -21.80 12.78
C GLU A 249 4.89 -23.30 12.81
N LYS A 250 3.63 -23.71 12.70
CA LYS A 250 3.25 -25.13 12.68
C LYS A 250 3.72 -25.84 11.42
N ALA A 251 3.63 -25.19 10.25
CA ALA A 251 4.12 -25.73 8.99
C ALA A 251 5.63 -25.96 9.02
N ALA A 252 6.38 -24.99 9.52
CA ALA A 252 7.83 -25.10 9.71
C ALA A 252 8.21 -26.21 10.71
N ALA A 253 7.51 -26.26 11.86
CA ALA A 253 7.75 -27.30 12.88
C ALA A 253 7.46 -28.70 12.33
N PHE A 254 6.37 -28.86 11.57
CA PHE A 254 6.02 -30.12 10.94
C PHE A 254 7.06 -30.56 9.89
N ALA A 255 7.55 -29.62 9.08
CA ALA A 255 8.62 -29.91 8.12
C ALA A 255 9.92 -30.34 8.82
N ALA A 256 10.31 -29.65 9.89
CA ALA A 256 11.49 -30.00 10.69
C ALA A 256 11.34 -31.38 11.33
N TYR A 257 10.15 -31.71 11.88
CA TYR A 257 9.85 -33.02 12.46
C TYR A 257 9.99 -34.16 11.42
N ASN A 258 9.63 -33.89 10.16
CA ASN A 258 9.75 -34.87 9.07
C ASN A 258 11.17 -34.92 8.44
N GLY A 259 12.14 -34.22 9.02
CA GLY A 259 13.54 -34.28 8.56
C GLY A 259 13.85 -33.48 7.33
N TYR A 260 13.02 -32.47 6.99
CA TYR A 260 13.33 -31.56 5.89
C TYR A 260 14.58 -30.71 6.23
N ASP A 261 15.34 -30.36 5.23
CA ASP A 261 16.50 -29.49 5.40
C ASP A 261 16.09 -28.05 5.85
N PRO A 262 17.00 -27.28 6.44
CA PRO A 262 16.69 -25.94 6.95
C PRO A 262 16.07 -25.01 5.92
N THR A 263 16.47 -25.11 4.64
CA THR A 263 15.93 -24.28 3.57
C THR A 263 14.47 -24.65 3.24
N GLN A 264 14.16 -25.91 3.26
CA GLN A 264 12.79 -26.41 3.07
C GLN A 264 11.90 -26.01 4.25
N VAL A 265 12.39 -26.06 5.49
CA VAL A 265 11.69 -25.57 6.68
C VAL A 265 11.36 -24.09 6.55
N GLN A 266 12.31 -23.26 6.10
CA GLN A 266 12.12 -21.83 5.86
C GLN A 266 11.03 -21.60 4.77
N LYS A 267 11.07 -22.35 3.67
CA LYS A 267 10.05 -22.27 2.62
C LYS A 267 8.66 -22.64 3.13
N MET A 268 8.55 -23.65 3.98
CA MET A 268 7.28 -24.03 4.60
C MET A 268 6.74 -22.95 5.55
N TYR A 269 7.63 -22.23 6.24
CA TYR A 269 7.22 -21.06 7.02
C TYR A 269 6.62 -19.98 6.12
N LEU A 270 7.32 -19.61 5.04
CA LEU A 270 6.86 -18.58 4.11
C LEU A 270 5.53 -18.96 3.45
N ALA A 271 5.39 -20.22 3.02
CA ALA A 271 4.16 -20.74 2.46
C ALA A 271 3.00 -20.63 3.46
N GLY A 272 3.23 -20.99 4.73
CA GLY A 272 2.24 -20.86 5.78
C GLY A 272 1.87 -19.42 6.11
N ALA A 273 2.84 -18.50 6.12
CA ALA A 273 2.61 -17.08 6.39
C ALA A 273 1.76 -16.40 5.30
N LEU A 274 1.95 -16.80 4.04
CA LEU A 274 1.34 -16.16 2.88
C LEU A 274 0.15 -16.98 2.29
N HIS A 275 -0.24 -18.10 2.92
CA HIS A 275 -1.25 -19.02 2.35
C HIS A 275 -2.62 -18.36 2.10
N ASP A 276 -2.94 -17.37 2.89
CA ASP A 276 -4.23 -16.66 2.87
C ASP A 276 -4.18 -15.30 2.17
N ILE A 277 -3.07 -14.93 1.53
CA ILE A 277 -2.92 -13.61 0.90
C ILE A 277 -4.01 -13.31 -0.13
N GLY A 278 -4.51 -14.34 -0.80
CA GLY A 278 -5.63 -14.22 -1.76
C GLY A 278 -6.96 -13.78 -1.13
N LYS A 279 -7.14 -13.93 0.19
CA LYS A 279 -8.33 -13.44 0.89
C LYS A 279 -8.47 -11.92 0.83
N MET A 280 -7.37 -11.21 0.64
CA MET A 280 -7.36 -9.76 0.53
C MET A 280 -8.19 -9.25 -0.67
N ALA A 281 -8.28 -10.04 -1.73
CA ALA A 281 -9.06 -9.71 -2.92
C ALA A 281 -10.54 -10.12 -2.84
N ILE A 282 -11.00 -10.63 -1.70
CA ILE A 282 -12.38 -11.10 -1.50
C ILE A 282 -13.09 -10.11 -0.56
N ASP A 283 -14.27 -9.64 -0.94
CA ASP A 283 -15.09 -8.72 -0.14
C ASP A 283 -15.42 -9.31 1.24
N ASN A 284 -15.41 -8.51 2.29
CA ASN A 284 -15.67 -8.96 3.67
C ASN A 284 -17.07 -9.56 3.83
N ASP A 285 -18.07 -9.06 3.11
CA ASP A 285 -19.42 -9.64 3.09
C ASP A 285 -19.44 -11.10 2.66
N ILE A 286 -18.46 -11.53 1.88
CA ILE A 286 -18.29 -12.92 1.46
C ILE A 286 -17.47 -13.70 2.50
N LEU A 287 -16.37 -13.09 3.00
CA LEU A 287 -15.46 -13.74 3.96
C LEU A 287 -16.14 -14.00 5.31
N GLU A 288 -16.97 -13.08 5.77
CA GLU A 288 -17.62 -13.14 7.09
C GLU A 288 -19.05 -13.73 7.04
N LYS A 289 -19.49 -14.21 5.87
CA LYS A 289 -20.81 -14.81 5.72
C LYS A 289 -20.94 -16.06 6.61
N PRO A 290 -21.90 -16.10 7.54
CA PRO A 290 -22.04 -17.22 8.50
C PRO A 290 -22.58 -18.51 7.86
N ASP A 291 -22.99 -18.47 6.58
CA ASP A 291 -23.61 -19.58 5.87
C ASP A 291 -22.86 -19.93 4.58
N LYS A 292 -23.25 -21.05 3.96
CA LYS A 292 -22.70 -21.48 2.67
C LYS A 292 -22.87 -20.39 1.61
N LEU A 293 -21.86 -20.28 0.74
CA LEU A 293 -21.94 -19.44 -0.44
C LEU A 293 -23.11 -19.92 -1.32
N THR A 294 -23.97 -19.00 -1.75
CA THR A 294 -25.07 -19.30 -2.67
C THR A 294 -24.56 -19.34 -4.10
N ASP A 295 -25.15 -20.20 -4.95
CA ASP A 295 -24.78 -20.36 -6.38
C ASP A 295 -24.92 -19.07 -7.21
N GLU A 296 -25.54 -18.02 -6.67
CA GLU A 296 -25.72 -16.70 -7.30
C GLU A 296 -24.53 -15.75 -7.15
N LEU A 297 -23.54 -16.08 -6.30
CA LEU A 297 -22.28 -15.33 -6.27
C LEU A 297 -21.50 -15.66 -7.54
N PRO A 298 -21.20 -14.65 -8.38
CA PRO A 298 -20.63 -14.93 -9.68
C PRO A 298 -19.28 -15.64 -9.53
N ALA A 299 -19.23 -16.89 -9.96
CA ALA A 299 -18.01 -17.69 -10.08
C ALA A 299 -16.86 -16.90 -10.77
N LYS A 300 -17.20 -15.91 -11.62
CA LYS A 300 -16.28 -14.98 -12.25
C LYS A 300 -15.39 -14.16 -11.30
N LYS A 301 -15.86 -13.83 -10.07
CA LYS A 301 -15.01 -13.08 -9.10
C LYS A 301 -14.03 -14.01 -8.39
N MET A 302 -14.35 -15.28 -8.18
CA MET A 302 -13.45 -16.25 -7.55
C MET A 302 -12.41 -16.84 -8.50
N GLU A 303 -12.77 -17.10 -9.77
CA GLU A 303 -11.85 -17.66 -10.76
C GLU A 303 -10.71 -16.71 -11.15
N THR A 304 -10.97 -15.39 -11.17
CA THR A 304 -9.94 -14.41 -11.55
C THR A 304 -8.91 -14.17 -10.44
N THR A 305 -9.24 -14.45 -9.19
CA THR A 305 -8.41 -14.09 -8.04
C THR A 305 -7.51 -15.24 -7.55
N CYS A 306 -8.01 -16.47 -7.54
CA CYS A 306 -7.25 -17.62 -6.99
C CYS A 306 -6.18 -18.20 -7.94
N TRP A 307 -6.32 -18.07 -9.25
CA TRP A 307 -5.45 -18.75 -10.20
C TRP A 307 -4.32 -17.89 -10.78
N ASN A 308 -4.44 -16.57 -10.76
CA ASN A 308 -3.40 -15.68 -11.30
C ASN A 308 -2.34 -15.24 -10.27
N THR A 309 -2.46 -15.67 -9.01
CA THR A 309 -1.53 -15.24 -7.95
C THR A 309 -0.53 -16.34 -7.55
N VAL A 310 -0.64 -17.55 -8.07
CA VAL A 310 0.17 -18.71 -7.63
C VAL A 310 1.09 -19.29 -8.73
N TYR A 311 1.12 -18.70 -9.94
CA TYR A 311 2.06 -19.13 -11.00
C TYR A 311 2.87 -17.97 -11.54
#